data_8b6e73286dd89f0e05fc74aa6f28f814
#
_entry.id   8b6e73286dd89f0e05fc74aa6f28f814
#
_cell.length_a   1.000
_cell.length_b   1.000
_cell.length_c   1.000
_cell.angle_alpha   90.00
_cell.angle_beta   90.00
_cell.angle_gamma   90.00
#
_symmetry.space_group_name_H-M   'P 1'
#
loop_
_entity.id
_entity.type
_entity.pdbx_description
1 polymer ?
#
loop_
_entity_poly.entity_id
_entity_poly.type
_entity_poly.pdbx_seq_one_letter_code
_entity_poly.pdbx_strand_id
1 'polypeptide(L)'
;NNIHNRQVSAFTDEVLNFACFNTQSFRDYFRNCCMKIAQNTEVDGFFWDEPHYAYPKSYASITGGAGDDWSCRCPVCKKKFEEYYGYEMPRIMNDDVKQFRWREAMVILRETSKALKEYNPALEITCCVHATLNTYYVTELRGYDNWDLVASCPYFDVFSTTIISWDLPEKFFADVTERTVRMAKKYNKQSERWIMGYNKSPKDLAQVDKAVDLYESMGVDRLATWTYRGGYGTVVQAENPLALWDRIGENYRRVRGKQEEAQEKRS
;
A
#
# COMPACT_ATOMS: atom_id res chain seq x y z
N ASN A 1 -4.58 19.12 -18.65
CA ASN A 1 -3.42 19.36 -17.76
C ASN A 1 -3.70 20.50 -16.79
N ASN A 2 -4.50 20.24 -15.73
CA ASN A 2 -4.78 21.27 -14.74
C ASN A 2 -3.68 21.26 -13.68
N ILE A 3 -2.76 22.16 -13.78
CA ILE A 3 -1.63 22.33 -12.86
C ILE A 3 -2.12 22.58 -11.41
N HIS A 4 -3.32 23.15 -11.24
CA HIS A 4 -3.93 23.41 -9.94
C HIS A 4 -4.35 22.15 -9.18
N ASN A 5 -4.39 21.00 -9.83
CA ASN A 5 -4.73 19.71 -9.20
C ASN A 5 -3.51 18.88 -8.84
N ARG A 6 -2.30 19.43 -8.98
CA ARG A 6 -1.05 18.70 -8.71
C ARG A 6 -0.56 18.92 -7.29
N GLN A 7 0.21 17.94 -6.83
CA GLN A 7 0.95 18.08 -5.58
C GLN A 7 2.09 19.07 -5.73
N VAL A 8 2.45 19.71 -4.63
CA VAL A 8 3.51 20.74 -4.56
C VAL A 8 4.47 20.37 -3.45
N SER A 9 5.78 20.45 -3.73
CA SER A 9 6.86 20.29 -2.77
C SER A 9 6.75 21.32 -1.65
N ALA A 10 7.03 20.91 -0.43
CA ALA A 10 6.96 21.80 0.73
C ALA A 10 8.11 22.81 0.78
N PHE A 11 9.30 22.42 0.30
CA PHE A 11 10.49 23.28 0.38
C PHE A 11 10.72 24.09 -0.88
N THR A 12 10.55 23.49 -2.05
CA THR A 12 10.92 24.12 -3.31
C THR A 12 9.75 24.78 -4.04
N ASP A 13 8.50 24.54 -3.59
CA ASP A 13 7.27 24.93 -4.29
C ASP A 13 7.18 24.34 -5.72
N GLU A 14 8.01 23.31 -6.05
CA GLU A 14 7.94 22.60 -7.34
C GLU A 14 6.59 21.89 -7.48
N VAL A 15 5.98 22.04 -8.65
CA VAL A 15 4.75 21.32 -9.01
C VAL A 15 5.11 19.93 -9.50
N LEU A 16 4.66 18.92 -8.78
CA LEU A 16 5.00 17.53 -8.99
C LEU A 16 4.01 16.84 -9.96
N ASN A 17 4.45 15.77 -10.63
CA ASN A 17 3.62 15.03 -11.59
C ASN A 17 2.64 14.05 -10.92
N PHE A 18 2.08 14.42 -9.79
CA PHE A 18 1.10 13.64 -9.03
C PHE A 18 -0.13 14.50 -8.75
N ALA A 19 -1.31 13.87 -8.76
CA ALA A 19 -2.53 14.55 -8.39
C ALA A 19 -2.60 14.80 -6.88
N CYS A 20 -3.15 15.95 -6.50
CA CYS A 20 -3.39 16.24 -5.10
C CYS A 20 -4.67 15.56 -4.63
N PHE A 21 -4.59 14.78 -3.56
CA PHE A 21 -5.74 14.07 -2.95
C PHE A 21 -6.83 15.01 -2.44
N ASN A 22 -6.51 16.27 -2.21
CA ASN A 22 -7.41 17.28 -1.66
C ASN A 22 -8.18 18.08 -2.69
N THR A 23 -7.86 17.94 -3.98
CA THR A 23 -8.63 18.62 -5.04
C THR A 23 -9.91 17.86 -5.36
N GLN A 24 -11.05 18.54 -5.26
CA GLN A 24 -12.36 17.91 -5.49
C GLN A 24 -12.47 17.29 -6.88
N SER A 25 -11.97 17.99 -7.91
CA SER A 25 -11.99 17.48 -9.28
C SER A 25 -11.22 16.16 -9.45
N PHE A 26 -10.11 15.95 -8.73
CA PHE A 26 -9.41 14.69 -8.77
C PHE A 26 -10.15 13.59 -8.01
N ARG A 27 -10.71 13.89 -6.84
CA ARG A 27 -11.54 12.94 -6.08
C ARG A 27 -12.73 12.46 -6.89
N ASP A 28 -13.45 13.39 -7.54
CA ASP A 28 -14.60 13.05 -8.38
C ASP A 28 -14.19 12.23 -9.60
N TYR A 29 -13.08 12.59 -10.25
CA TYR A 29 -12.52 11.83 -11.37
C TYR A 29 -12.19 10.40 -10.96
N PHE A 30 -11.42 10.25 -9.88
CA PHE A 30 -10.99 8.94 -9.38
C PHE A 30 -12.19 8.05 -9.01
N ARG A 31 -13.11 8.58 -8.20
CA ARG A 31 -14.35 7.88 -7.84
C ARG A 31 -15.16 7.48 -9.07
N ASN A 32 -15.35 8.38 -10.02
CA ASN A 32 -16.13 8.12 -11.22
C ASN A 32 -15.46 7.04 -12.11
N CYS A 33 -14.14 7.01 -12.20
CA CYS A 33 -13.42 5.94 -12.91
C CYS A 33 -13.66 4.59 -12.26
N CYS A 34 -13.51 4.49 -10.93
CA CYS A 34 -13.75 3.26 -10.20
C CYS A 34 -15.22 2.79 -10.31
N MET A 35 -16.17 3.72 -10.18
CA MET A 35 -17.59 3.41 -10.34
C MET A 35 -17.92 2.91 -11.75
N LYS A 36 -17.34 3.51 -12.79
CA LYS A 36 -17.52 3.03 -14.18
C LYS A 36 -16.97 1.63 -14.37
N ILE A 37 -15.83 1.30 -13.76
CA ILE A 37 -15.28 -0.06 -13.79
C ILE A 37 -16.27 -1.02 -13.13
N ALA A 38 -16.71 -0.74 -11.90
CA ALA A 38 -17.66 -1.58 -11.18
C ALA A 38 -18.99 -1.79 -11.92
N GLN A 39 -19.46 -0.78 -12.63
CA GLN A 39 -20.75 -0.80 -13.34
C GLN A 39 -20.69 -1.50 -14.72
N ASN A 40 -19.52 -1.56 -15.35
CA ASN A 40 -19.38 -2.02 -16.73
C ASN A 40 -18.52 -3.29 -16.86
N THR A 41 -18.05 -3.86 -15.75
CA THR A 41 -17.25 -5.08 -15.72
C THR A 41 -17.68 -5.99 -14.58
N GLU A 42 -17.34 -7.27 -14.69
CA GLU A 42 -17.63 -8.28 -13.66
C GLU A 42 -16.45 -8.44 -12.69
N VAL A 43 -15.99 -7.33 -12.09
CA VAL A 43 -14.91 -7.40 -11.11
C VAL A 43 -15.43 -7.82 -9.73
N ASP A 44 -14.67 -8.67 -9.05
CA ASP A 44 -14.98 -9.11 -7.68
C ASP A 44 -14.51 -8.11 -6.60
N GLY A 45 -13.62 -7.18 -6.95
CA GLY A 45 -13.10 -6.22 -5.98
C GLY A 45 -12.15 -5.18 -6.55
N PHE A 46 -11.62 -4.38 -5.64
CA PHE A 46 -10.65 -3.32 -5.92
C PHE A 46 -9.44 -3.45 -5.02
N PHE A 47 -8.28 -3.18 -5.60
CA PHE A 47 -7.02 -3.22 -4.89
C PHE A 47 -6.37 -1.82 -4.91
N TRP A 48 -6.24 -1.19 -3.74
CA TRP A 48 -5.51 0.07 -3.58
C TRP A 48 -4.04 -0.24 -3.39
N ASP A 49 -3.28 -0.16 -4.48
CA ASP A 49 -1.88 -0.54 -4.52
C ASP A 49 -0.99 0.62 -4.07
N GLU A 50 -0.41 0.48 -2.91
CA GLU A 50 0.58 1.37 -2.31
C GLU A 50 0.28 2.87 -2.51
N PRO A 51 -0.91 3.34 -2.11
CA PRO A 51 -1.21 4.77 -2.25
C PRO A 51 -0.17 5.59 -1.51
N HIS A 52 0.27 6.71 -2.10
CA HIS A 52 1.28 7.56 -1.47
C HIS A 52 1.29 8.99 -2.00
N TYR A 53 1.82 9.91 -1.19
CA TYR A 53 2.19 11.24 -1.66
C TYR A 53 3.41 11.18 -2.58
N ALA A 54 3.50 12.16 -3.48
CA ALA A 54 4.67 12.30 -4.34
C ALA A 54 5.95 12.52 -3.53
N TYR A 55 7.05 12.00 -4.08
CA TYR A 55 8.38 12.34 -3.62
C TYR A 55 8.93 13.48 -4.47
N PRO A 56 9.29 14.63 -3.86
CA PRO A 56 10.02 15.66 -4.57
C PRO A 56 11.38 15.17 -5.09
N LYS A 57 11.87 15.77 -6.17
CA LYS A 57 13.16 15.36 -6.77
C LYS A 57 14.35 15.54 -5.84
N SER A 58 14.30 16.54 -4.99
CA SER A 58 15.28 16.75 -3.92
C SER A 58 15.40 15.55 -2.97
N TYR A 59 14.38 14.73 -2.93
CA TYR A 59 14.32 13.48 -2.20
C TYR A 59 14.79 12.26 -3.01
N ALA A 60 14.93 12.37 -4.33
CA ALA A 60 15.34 11.25 -5.19
C ALA A 60 16.79 10.80 -4.95
N SER A 61 17.58 11.55 -4.21
CA SER A 61 18.83 11.08 -3.61
C SER A 61 18.53 10.23 -2.35
N ILE A 62 17.70 9.23 -2.50
CA ILE A 62 17.25 8.28 -1.46
C ILE A 62 18.41 7.63 -0.67
N THR A 63 19.63 7.86 -1.06
CA THR A 63 20.80 7.20 -0.53
C THR A 63 21.60 8.02 0.47
N GLY A 64 21.10 9.12 1.00
CA GLY A 64 21.86 9.76 2.05
C GLY A 64 21.73 11.26 2.16
N GLY A 65 20.74 11.79 1.61
CA GLY A 65 20.60 13.19 1.78
C GLY A 65 19.51 13.61 2.70
N ALA A 66 19.70 14.66 3.32
CA ALA A 66 18.83 15.63 3.92
C ALA A 66 17.52 15.88 3.14
N GLY A 67 16.81 14.81 2.82
CA GLY A 67 15.59 14.89 2.07
C GLY A 67 14.39 14.96 2.97
N ASP A 68 14.31 15.97 3.82
CA ASP A 68 13.10 16.24 4.60
C ASP A 68 12.01 16.90 3.75
N ASP A 69 12.21 16.98 2.43
CA ASP A 69 11.21 17.56 1.54
C ASP A 69 10.06 16.57 1.31
N TRP A 70 8.86 17.10 1.36
CA TRP A 70 7.61 16.33 1.32
C TRP A 70 6.56 17.01 0.44
N SER A 71 5.45 16.34 0.21
CA SER A 71 4.25 16.88 -0.43
C SER A 71 2.99 16.44 0.35
N CYS A 72 1.87 17.13 0.29
CA CYS A 72 1.55 18.20 -0.63
C CYS A 72 1.34 19.51 0.12
N ARG A 73 2.01 20.58 -0.31
CA ARG A 73 1.82 21.93 0.22
C ARG A 73 1.21 22.88 -0.84
N CYS A 74 0.30 22.36 -1.68
CA CYS A 74 -0.42 23.16 -2.66
C CYS A 74 -1.41 24.14 -1.99
N PRO A 75 -1.94 25.15 -2.71
CA PRO A 75 -2.89 26.11 -2.13
C PRO A 75 -4.11 25.47 -1.48
N VAL A 76 -4.64 24.36 -2.03
CA VAL A 76 -5.78 23.63 -1.45
C VAL A 76 -5.41 23.01 -0.11
N CYS A 77 -4.23 22.35 -0.04
CA CYS A 77 -3.75 21.75 1.19
C CYS A 77 -3.45 22.79 2.27
N LYS A 78 -2.81 23.91 1.91
CA LYS A 78 -2.54 25.01 2.85
C LYS A 78 -3.83 25.56 3.46
N LYS A 79 -4.82 25.85 2.62
CA LYS A 79 -6.11 26.36 3.08
C LYS A 79 -6.79 25.37 4.03
N LYS A 80 -6.88 24.09 3.67
CA LYS A 80 -7.48 23.07 4.53
C LYS A 80 -6.72 22.88 5.85
N PHE A 81 -5.41 22.93 5.80
CA PHE A 81 -4.58 22.83 7.01
C PHE A 81 -4.87 24.00 7.97
N GLU A 82 -4.90 25.23 7.46
CA GLU A 82 -5.24 26.41 8.24
C GLU A 82 -6.66 26.35 8.84
N GLU A 83 -7.63 25.85 8.08
CA GLU A 83 -8.99 25.59 8.56
C GLU A 83 -9.04 24.59 9.73
N TYR A 84 -8.12 23.61 9.76
CA TYR A 84 -8.09 22.57 10.81
C TYR A 84 -7.29 22.97 12.05
N TYR A 85 -6.19 23.67 11.86
CA TYR A 85 -5.22 23.92 12.92
C TYR A 85 -5.14 25.40 13.34
N GLY A 86 -5.71 26.31 12.56
CA GLY A 86 -5.78 27.74 12.88
C GLY A 86 -4.46 28.51 12.63
N TYR A 87 -3.49 27.89 11.91
CA TYR A 87 -2.25 28.54 11.52
C TYR A 87 -1.76 28.09 10.15
N GLU A 88 -0.86 28.85 9.54
CA GLU A 88 -0.32 28.52 8.21
C GLU A 88 0.44 27.18 8.21
N MET A 89 0.19 26.36 7.20
CA MET A 89 0.88 25.08 7.02
C MET A 89 2.39 25.27 6.91
N PRO A 90 3.18 24.74 7.86
CA PRO A 90 4.63 24.94 7.86
C PRO A 90 5.31 24.21 6.71
N ARG A 91 6.57 24.58 6.43
CA ARG A 91 7.42 23.83 5.48
C ARG A 91 8.06 22.61 6.12
N ILE A 92 8.35 22.67 7.41
CA ILE A 92 8.89 21.56 8.18
C ILE A 92 7.74 20.65 8.61
N MET A 93 7.90 19.34 8.42
CA MET A 93 6.88 18.36 8.81
C MET A 93 6.87 18.20 10.33
N ASN A 94 5.90 18.84 10.97
CA ASN A 94 5.58 18.64 12.39
C ASN A 94 4.44 17.59 12.53
N ASP A 95 4.04 17.31 13.75
CA ASP A 95 3.01 16.31 14.05
C ASP A 95 1.64 16.68 13.47
N ASP A 96 1.28 17.96 13.44
CA ASP A 96 0.02 18.41 12.83
C ASP A 96 0.02 18.18 11.30
N VAL A 97 1.15 18.42 10.63
CA VAL A 97 1.32 18.12 9.21
C VAL A 97 1.22 16.61 8.95
N LYS A 98 1.85 15.79 9.79
CA LYS A 98 1.74 14.32 9.68
C LYS A 98 0.28 13.86 9.83
N GLN A 99 -0.41 14.31 10.86
CA GLN A 99 -1.81 13.97 11.09
C GLN A 99 -2.73 14.46 9.97
N PHE A 100 -2.51 15.69 9.48
CA PHE A 100 -3.22 16.21 8.33
C PHE A 100 -3.03 15.32 7.11
N ARG A 101 -1.79 14.96 6.77
CA ARG A 101 -1.48 14.12 5.61
C ARG A 101 -2.11 12.74 5.73
N TRP A 102 -1.98 12.07 6.88
CA TRP A 102 -2.63 10.77 7.10
C TRP A 102 -4.14 10.82 6.87
N ARG A 103 -4.79 11.81 7.46
CA ARG A 103 -6.24 11.97 7.31
C ARG A 103 -6.64 12.24 5.87
N GLU A 104 -5.98 13.19 5.22
CA GLU A 104 -6.34 13.62 3.87
C GLU A 104 -6.02 12.56 2.80
N ALA A 105 -4.97 11.79 3.00
CA ALA A 105 -4.65 10.65 2.13
C ALA A 105 -5.76 9.59 2.16
N MET A 106 -6.36 9.37 3.32
CA MET A 106 -7.43 8.39 3.49
C MET A 106 -8.79 8.85 2.93
N VAL A 107 -9.02 10.15 2.76
CA VAL A 107 -10.35 10.66 2.35
C VAL A 107 -10.73 10.12 0.98
N ILE A 108 -9.85 10.21 -0.02
CA ILE A 108 -10.16 9.75 -1.39
C ILE A 108 -10.44 8.24 -1.44
N LEU A 109 -9.68 7.44 -0.71
CA LEU A 109 -9.87 5.99 -0.66
C LEU A 109 -11.17 5.64 0.08
N ARG A 110 -11.43 6.30 1.19
CA ARG A 110 -12.65 6.09 2.00
C ARG A 110 -13.92 6.45 1.22
N GLU A 111 -13.94 7.62 0.57
CA GLU A 111 -15.10 8.09 -0.21
C GLU A 111 -15.35 7.17 -1.40
N THR A 112 -14.29 6.76 -2.11
CA THR A 112 -14.42 5.86 -3.25
C THR A 112 -14.87 4.46 -2.81
N SER A 113 -14.23 3.90 -1.78
CA SER A 113 -14.60 2.57 -1.26
C SER A 113 -16.01 2.55 -0.70
N LYS A 114 -16.44 3.63 -0.05
CA LYS A 114 -17.83 3.79 0.39
C LYS A 114 -18.80 3.69 -0.78
N ALA A 115 -18.57 4.48 -1.83
CA ALA A 115 -19.43 4.47 -3.02
C ALA A 115 -19.47 3.09 -3.70
N LEU A 116 -18.33 2.39 -3.77
CA LEU A 116 -18.25 1.03 -4.31
C LEU A 116 -19.06 0.02 -3.48
N LYS A 117 -18.95 0.08 -2.14
CA LYS A 117 -19.70 -0.78 -1.22
C LYS A 117 -21.20 -0.47 -1.21
N GLU A 118 -21.58 0.79 -1.38
CA GLU A 118 -22.99 1.20 -1.54
C GLU A 118 -23.59 0.68 -2.85
N TYR A 119 -22.80 0.64 -3.92
CA TYR A 119 -23.21 0.08 -5.20
C TYR A 119 -23.31 -1.46 -5.17
N ASN A 120 -22.30 -2.12 -4.66
CA ASN A 120 -22.28 -3.58 -4.50
C ASN A 120 -21.51 -3.95 -3.21
N PRO A 121 -22.22 -4.34 -2.13
CA PRO A 121 -21.59 -4.72 -0.86
C PRO A 121 -20.66 -5.95 -0.96
N ALA A 122 -20.82 -6.80 -1.99
CA ALA A 122 -19.99 -7.97 -2.20
C ALA A 122 -18.62 -7.67 -2.80
N LEU A 123 -18.40 -6.45 -3.35
CA LEU A 123 -17.07 -6.06 -3.84
C LEU A 123 -16.05 -6.11 -2.71
N GLU A 124 -15.01 -6.89 -2.87
CA GLU A 124 -13.92 -6.92 -1.90
C GLU A 124 -12.97 -5.75 -2.12
N ILE A 125 -12.56 -5.09 -1.06
CA ILE A 125 -11.62 -3.96 -1.14
C ILE A 125 -10.39 -4.24 -0.28
N THR A 126 -9.25 -4.37 -0.96
CA THR A 126 -7.93 -4.50 -0.33
C THR A 126 -7.22 -3.14 -0.32
N CYS A 127 -6.64 -2.78 0.82
CA CYS A 127 -5.69 -1.67 0.88
C CYS A 127 -4.31 -2.20 1.24
N CYS A 128 -3.38 -2.07 0.30
CA CYS A 128 -2.00 -2.47 0.45
C CYS A 128 -1.14 -1.24 0.77
N VAL A 129 -0.41 -1.30 1.86
CA VAL A 129 0.52 -0.25 2.28
C VAL A 129 1.94 -0.78 2.32
N HIS A 130 2.91 0.13 2.30
CA HIS A 130 4.29 -0.28 2.46
C HIS A 130 4.55 -0.91 3.81
N ALA A 131 5.37 -1.97 3.79
CA ALA A 131 5.94 -2.53 4.99
C ALA A 131 6.83 -1.48 5.67
N THR A 132 6.35 -0.96 6.79
CA THR A 132 7.01 0.11 7.52
C THR A 132 7.49 -0.39 8.87
N LEU A 133 8.81 -0.47 9.03
CA LEU A 133 9.43 -0.34 10.34
C LEU A 133 10.37 0.86 10.20
N ASN A 134 10.22 1.80 11.08
CA ASN A 134 10.77 3.16 11.03
C ASN A 134 12.28 3.32 10.75
N THR A 135 13.03 2.24 10.69
CA THR A 135 14.48 2.27 10.51
C THR A 135 14.97 2.06 9.09
N TYR A 136 14.12 1.58 8.17
CA TYR A 136 14.58 1.16 6.85
C TYR A 136 14.04 2.01 5.68
N TYR A 137 12.93 2.73 5.88
CA TYR A 137 12.31 3.54 4.83
C TYR A 137 11.66 4.79 5.40
N VAL A 138 11.76 5.87 4.66
CA VAL A 138 11.15 7.15 5.01
C VAL A 138 9.66 7.11 4.71
N THR A 139 8.96 6.37 5.51
CA THR A 139 7.55 6.03 5.33
C THR A 139 6.63 7.18 5.67
N GLU A 140 7.06 8.06 6.58
CA GLU A 140 6.35 9.29 6.91
C GLU A 140 6.07 10.17 5.68
N LEU A 141 6.98 10.16 4.70
CA LEU A 141 6.82 10.93 3.47
C LEU A 141 5.72 10.36 2.56
N ARG A 142 5.40 9.08 2.69
CA ARG A 142 4.33 8.44 1.91
C ARG A 142 2.92 8.79 2.41
N GLY A 143 2.76 9.06 3.71
CA GLY A 143 1.50 9.46 4.32
C GLY A 143 0.51 8.32 4.62
N TYR A 144 0.97 7.06 4.60
CA TYR A 144 0.18 5.85 4.94
C TYR A 144 0.87 4.97 5.99
N ASP A 145 1.76 5.53 6.77
CA ASP A 145 2.48 4.87 7.86
C ASP A 145 1.65 4.72 9.15
N ASN A 146 0.54 5.44 9.26
CA ASN A 146 -0.45 5.21 10.30
C ASN A 146 -1.38 4.03 9.95
N TRP A 147 -0.91 2.82 10.23
CA TRP A 147 -1.63 1.59 9.90
C TRP A 147 -2.94 1.44 10.65
N ASP A 148 -3.05 1.99 11.86
CA ASP A 148 -4.32 2.01 12.60
C ASP A 148 -5.40 2.78 11.83
N LEU A 149 -5.06 3.94 11.28
CA LEU A 149 -6.00 4.73 10.50
C LEU A 149 -6.42 4.02 9.20
N VAL A 150 -5.48 3.34 8.54
CA VAL A 150 -5.77 2.58 7.31
C VAL A 150 -6.64 1.37 7.62
N ALA A 151 -6.20 0.53 8.55
CA ALA A 151 -6.91 -0.71 8.89
C ALA A 151 -8.29 -0.45 9.52
N SER A 152 -8.49 0.68 10.20
CA SER A 152 -9.79 1.07 10.78
C SER A 152 -10.84 1.51 9.76
N CYS A 153 -10.49 1.67 8.48
CA CYS A 153 -11.45 2.05 7.45
C CYS A 153 -12.55 0.97 7.32
N PRO A 154 -13.83 1.31 7.53
CA PRO A 154 -14.90 0.31 7.56
C PRO A 154 -15.22 -0.30 6.19
N TYR A 155 -14.72 0.31 5.12
CA TYR A 155 -14.96 -0.11 3.74
C TYR A 155 -13.86 -1.01 3.17
N PHE A 156 -12.78 -1.27 3.91
CA PHE A 156 -11.76 -2.23 3.51
C PHE A 156 -12.06 -3.60 4.12
N ASP A 157 -11.85 -4.64 3.36
CA ASP A 157 -12.01 -6.04 3.78
C ASP A 157 -10.66 -6.67 4.13
N VAL A 158 -9.62 -6.28 3.41
CA VAL A 158 -8.27 -6.82 3.54
C VAL A 158 -7.27 -5.71 3.84
N PHE A 159 -6.47 -5.92 4.88
CA PHE A 159 -5.31 -5.10 5.19
C PHE A 159 -4.04 -5.82 4.69
N SER A 160 -3.41 -5.23 3.68
CA SER A 160 -2.26 -5.82 2.99
C SER A 160 -0.99 -5.00 3.22
N THR A 161 0.15 -5.67 3.26
CA THR A 161 1.46 -5.02 3.34
C THR A 161 2.45 -5.64 2.39
N THR A 162 3.15 -4.79 1.63
CA THR A 162 4.17 -5.24 0.68
C THR A 162 5.46 -5.65 1.35
N ILE A 163 6.30 -6.29 0.56
CA ILE A 163 7.71 -6.51 0.83
C ILE A 163 8.51 -5.90 -0.33
N ILE A 164 9.62 -5.24 -0.02
CA ILE A 164 10.38 -4.46 -0.99
C ILE A 164 11.79 -4.98 -1.25
N SER A 165 12.28 -5.91 -0.47
CA SER A 165 13.56 -6.57 -0.70
C SER A 165 13.69 -7.85 0.12
N TRP A 166 14.31 -8.88 -0.49
CA TRP A 166 14.74 -10.07 0.20
C TRP A 166 16.04 -9.86 1.01
N ASP A 167 16.75 -8.76 0.76
CA ASP A 167 18.01 -8.44 1.44
C ASP A 167 17.80 -7.83 2.86
N LEU A 168 16.56 -7.84 3.35
CA LEU A 168 16.22 -7.38 4.68
C LEU A 168 16.42 -8.49 5.72
N PRO A 169 16.75 -8.13 6.96
CA PRO A 169 16.88 -9.12 8.03
C PRO A 169 15.60 -9.94 8.24
N GLU A 170 15.72 -11.22 8.56
CA GLU A 170 14.58 -12.12 8.84
C GLU A 170 13.65 -11.53 9.91
N LYS A 171 14.23 -10.92 10.94
CA LYS A 171 13.47 -10.21 11.97
C LYS A 171 12.54 -9.12 11.40
N PHE A 172 12.95 -8.43 10.34
CA PHE A 172 12.10 -7.43 9.70
C PHE A 172 10.84 -8.06 9.12
N PHE A 173 10.98 -9.21 8.44
CA PHE A 173 9.83 -9.94 7.89
C PHE A 173 8.89 -10.39 8.99
N ALA A 174 9.44 -10.92 10.09
CA ALA A 174 8.66 -11.36 11.23
C ALA A 174 7.90 -10.19 11.89
N ASP A 175 8.58 -9.11 12.22
CA ASP A 175 8.00 -7.93 12.88
C ASP A 175 6.89 -7.28 12.02
N VAL A 176 7.12 -7.15 10.70
CA VAL A 176 6.10 -6.61 9.78
C VAL A 176 4.91 -7.55 9.70
N THR A 177 5.15 -8.86 9.61
CA THR A 177 4.07 -9.85 9.50
C THR A 177 3.22 -9.87 10.76
N GLU A 178 3.85 -9.91 11.93
CA GLU A 178 3.16 -9.83 13.22
C GLU A 178 2.29 -8.57 13.32
N ARG A 179 2.86 -7.41 12.96
CA ARG A 179 2.14 -6.15 12.96
C ARG A 179 0.97 -6.16 11.99
N THR A 180 1.14 -6.72 10.78
CA THR A 180 0.07 -6.84 9.78
C THR A 180 -1.08 -7.67 10.30
N VAL A 181 -0.81 -8.87 10.80
CA VAL A 181 -1.81 -9.78 11.37
C VAL A 181 -2.52 -9.14 12.57
N ARG A 182 -1.77 -8.49 13.46
CA ARG A 182 -2.33 -7.78 14.62
C ARG A 182 -3.27 -6.64 14.21
N MET A 183 -2.88 -5.83 13.21
CA MET A 183 -3.73 -4.75 12.70
C MET A 183 -4.99 -5.29 12.04
N ALA A 184 -4.88 -6.29 11.20
CA ALA A 184 -6.02 -6.93 10.57
C ALA A 184 -7.01 -7.48 11.62
N LYS A 185 -6.53 -8.26 12.59
CA LYS A 185 -7.34 -8.81 13.68
C LYS A 185 -8.02 -7.72 14.52
N LYS A 186 -7.29 -6.65 14.88
CA LYS A 186 -7.82 -5.53 15.67
C LYS A 186 -9.06 -4.90 15.04
N TYR A 187 -9.10 -4.83 13.71
CA TYR A 187 -10.17 -4.18 12.96
C TYR A 187 -11.09 -5.15 12.20
N ASN A 188 -11.02 -6.45 12.54
CA ASN A 188 -11.81 -7.50 11.89
C ASN A 188 -11.65 -7.52 10.36
N LYS A 189 -10.39 -7.49 9.91
CA LYS A 189 -9.98 -7.59 8.50
C LYS A 189 -9.24 -8.88 8.27
N GLN A 190 -9.15 -9.28 7.01
CA GLN A 190 -8.18 -10.30 6.60
C GLN A 190 -6.81 -9.65 6.46
N SER A 191 -5.77 -10.41 6.82
CA SER A 191 -4.39 -10.02 6.65
C SER A 191 -3.82 -10.58 5.35
N GLU A 192 -3.07 -9.77 4.61
CA GLU A 192 -2.39 -10.21 3.39
C GLU A 192 -0.92 -9.84 3.41
N ARG A 193 -0.07 -10.80 2.99
CA ARG A 193 1.36 -10.60 2.83
C ARG A 193 1.79 -10.98 1.41
N TRP A 194 2.81 -10.29 0.92
CA TRP A 194 3.30 -10.44 -0.44
C TRP A 194 4.55 -11.29 -0.54
N ILE A 195 4.63 -12.07 -1.60
CA ILE A 195 5.84 -12.75 -2.08
C ILE A 195 6.41 -11.92 -3.22
N MET A 196 7.65 -11.54 -3.10
CA MET A 196 8.35 -10.75 -4.11
C MET A 196 8.83 -11.64 -5.26
N GLY A 197 8.36 -11.35 -6.47
CA GLY A 197 8.67 -12.11 -7.67
C GLY A 197 9.20 -11.23 -8.81
N TYR A 198 10.22 -10.39 -8.58
CA TYR A 198 10.77 -9.47 -9.58
C TYR A 198 12.28 -9.30 -9.41
N ASN A 199 12.93 -8.33 -10.06
CA ASN A 199 14.38 -8.14 -10.15
C ASN A 199 15.16 -8.17 -8.83
N LYS A 200 14.50 -7.99 -7.70
CA LYS A 200 15.07 -8.16 -6.34
C LYS A 200 14.68 -9.51 -5.73
N SER A 201 14.40 -10.50 -6.54
CA SER A 201 14.01 -11.85 -6.11
C SER A 201 15.12 -12.54 -5.31
N PRO A 202 14.78 -13.59 -4.55
CA PRO A 202 15.76 -14.32 -3.76
C PRO A 202 16.85 -14.93 -4.63
N LYS A 203 18.09 -14.91 -4.15
CA LYS A 203 19.21 -15.64 -4.75
C LYS A 203 19.01 -17.15 -4.62
N ASP A 204 18.37 -17.58 -3.56
CA ASP A 204 17.97 -18.96 -3.29
C ASP A 204 16.44 -19.03 -3.26
N LEU A 205 15.86 -19.91 -4.10
CA LEU A 205 14.41 -20.13 -4.13
C LEU A 205 13.85 -20.64 -2.79
N ALA A 206 14.69 -21.23 -1.93
CA ALA A 206 14.32 -21.60 -0.57
C ALA A 206 13.90 -20.39 0.31
N GLN A 207 14.26 -19.16 -0.08
CA GLN A 207 13.78 -17.97 0.61
C GLN A 207 12.26 -17.77 0.42
N VAL A 208 11.70 -18.22 -0.71
CA VAL A 208 10.26 -18.23 -0.93
C VAL A 208 9.58 -19.16 0.06
N ASP A 209 10.12 -20.35 0.24
CA ASP A 209 9.58 -21.34 1.20
C ASP A 209 9.59 -20.79 2.62
N LYS A 210 10.72 -20.22 3.04
CA LYS A 210 10.86 -19.62 4.38
C LYS A 210 9.87 -18.49 4.61
N ALA A 211 9.65 -17.65 3.61
CA ALA A 211 8.66 -16.56 3.71
C ALA A 211 7.23 -17.11 3.85
N VAL A 212 6.88 -18.11 3.05
CA VAL A 212 5.55 -18.73 3.12
C VAL A 212 5.36 -19.44 4.45
N ASP A 213 6.35 -20.22 4.91
CA ASP A 213 6.30 -20.91 6.21
C ASP A 213 6.14 -19.92 7.37
N LEU A 214 6.87 -18.80 7.32
CA LEU A 214 6.74 -17.72 8.30
C LEU A 214 5.32 -17.14 8.30
N TYR A 215 4.78 -16.83 7.12
CA TYR A 215 3.45 -16.23 7.00
C TYR A 215 2.35 -17.21 7.48
N GLU A 216 2.45 -18.50 7.12
CA GLU A 216 1.55 -19.53 7.65
C GLU A 216 1.63 -19.62 9.17
N SER A 217 2.85 -19.71 9.74
CA SER A 217 3.05 -19.85 11.18
C SER A 217 2.52 -18.68 12.00
N MET A 218 2.49 -17.49 11.40
CA MET A 218 1.96 -16.27 12.02
C MET A 218 0.46 -16.04 11.77
N GLY A 219 -0.19 -16.93 11.01
CA GLY A 219 -1.62 -16.89 10.75
C GLY A 219 -2.02 -15.77 9.81
N VAL A 220 -1.22 -15.53 8.76
CA VAL A 220 -1.59 -14.67 7.63
C VAL A 220 -2.73 -15.34 6.85
N ASP A 221 -3.79 -14.60 6.56
CA ASP A 221 -4.97 -15.14 5.91
C ASP A 221 -4.78 -15.32 4.40
N ARG A 222 -4.00 -14.44 3.76
CA ARG A 222 -3.81 -14.39 2.31
C ARG A 222 -2.36 -14.16 1.90
N LEU A 223 -2.00 -14.77 0.77
CA LEU A 223 -0.71 -14.54 0.10
C LEU A 223 -0.96 -13.92 -1.27
N ALA A 224 -0.25 -12.86 -1.57
CA ALA A 224 -0.21 -12.22 -2.88
C ALA A 224 1.20 -12.29 -3.47
N THR A 225 1.32 -12.10 -4.78
CA THR A 225 2.62 -12.10 -5.47
C THR A 225 2.67 -10.99 -6.50
N TRP A 226 3.75 -10.25 -6.51
CA TRP A 226 4.14 -9.38 -7.61
C TRP A 226 5.57 -9.75 -8.04
N THR A 227 5.86 -10.11 -9.27
CA THR A 227 4.99 -9.93 -10.44
C THR A 227 4.72 -11.26 -11.15
N TYR A 228 3.69 -11.27 -12.01
CA TYR A 228 3.31 -12.42 -12.82
C TYR A 228 4.51 -13.01 -13.59
N ARG A 229 4.69 -14.34 -13.48
CA ARG A 229 5.79 -15.11 -14.11
C ARG A 229 7.19 -14.52 -13.85
N GLY A 230 7.42 -13.97 -12.65
CA GLY A 230 8.72 -13.40 -12.30
C GLY A 230 9.12 -12.18 -13.12
N GLY A 231 8.15 -11.49 -13.73
CA GLY A 231 8.40 -10.36 -14.62
C GLY A 231 9.04 -10.73 -15.97
N TYR A 232 8.93 -11.99 -16.39
CA TYR A 232 9.56 -12.50 -17.62
C TYR A 232 9.30 -11.57 -18.83
N GLY A 233 10.37 -11.20 -19.53
CA GLY A 233 10.32 -10.30 -20.69
C GLY A 233 10.15 -8.81 -20.36
N THR A 234 10.25 -8.41 -19.11
CA THR A 234 10.13 -7.00 -18.67
C THR A 234 11.41 -6.49 -18.01
N VAL A 235 11.46 -5.16 -17.77
CA VAL A 235 12.60 -4.51 -17.06
C VAL A 235 12.68 -4.89 -15.58
N VAL A 236 11.67 -5.53 -15.04
CA VAL A 236 11.62 -6.01 -13.64
C VAL A 236 11.78 -7.52 -13.54
N GLN A 237 12.26 -8.16 -14.62
CA GLN A 237 12.47 -9.60 -14.65
C GLN A 237 13.40 -10.06 -13.53
N ALA A 238 12.99 -11.12 -12.84
CA ALA A 238 13.82 -11.82 -11.88
C ALA A 238 15.00 -12.54 -12.56
N GLU A 239 16.02 -12.93 -11.81
CA GLU A 239 17.18 -13.66 -12.32
C GLU A 239 16.77 -14.98 -12.99
N ASN A 240 15.91 -15.78 -12.33
CA ASN A 240 15.31 -17.02 -12.83
C ASN A 240 13.77 -16.93 -12.78
N PRO A 241 13.12 -16.19 -13.69
CA PRO A 241 11.73 -15.78 -13.54
C PRO A 241 10.76 -16.96 -13.54
N LEU A 242 10.98 -17.96 -14.41
CA LEU A 242 10.09 -19.12 -14.50
C LEU A 242 10.26 -20.06 -13.32
N ALA A 243 11.50 -20.36 -12.91
CA ALA A 243 11.75 -21.18 -11.73
C ALA A 243 11.21 -20.53 -10.45
N LEU A 244 11.32 -19.21 -10.32
CA LEU A 244 10.72 -18.46 -9.23
C LEU A 244 9.18 -18.58 -9.26
N TRP A 245 8.58 -18.43 -10.43
CA TRP A 245 7.13 -18.56 -10.59
C TRP A 245 6.62 -19.94 -10.24
N ASP A 246 7.31 -20.99 -10.71
CA ASP A 246 6.97 -22.38 -10.40
C ASP A 246 7.06 -22.65 -8.90
N ARG A 247 8.14 -22.14 -8.24
CA ARG A 247 8.31 -22.30 -6.79
C ARG A 247 7.24 -21.60 -5.99
N ILE A 248 6.84 -20.40 -6.39
CA ILE A 248 5.70 -19.68 -5.78
C ILE A 248 4.42 -20.51 -5.97
N GLY A 249 4.16 -21.02 -7.17
CA GLY A 249 3.01 -21.86 -7.47
C GLY A 249 2.96 -23.15 -6.64
N GLU A 250 4.09 -23.81 -6.42
CA GLU A 250 4.19 -24.99 -5.54
C GLU A 250 3.78 -24.64 -4.10
N ASN A 251 4.29 -23.55 -3.57
CA ASN A 251 3.94 -23.08 -2.24
C ASN A 251 2.46 -22.73 -2.11
N TYR A 252 1.87 -22.06 -3.09
CA TYR A 252 0.44 -21.73 -3.07
C TYR A 252 -0.43 -22.97 -3.09
N ARG A 253 -0.09 -23.99 -3.89
CA ARG A 253 -0.81 -25.30 -3.88
C ARG A 253 -0.67 -25.99 -2.53
N ARG A 254 0.51 -25.97 -1.93
CA ARG A 254 0.77 -26.55 -0.61
C ARG A 254 -0.10 -25.91 0.49
N VAL A 255 -0.14 -24.58 0.54
CA VAL A 255 -0.93 -23.83 1.54
C VAL A 255 -2.43 -24.09 1.32
N ARG A 256 -2.90 -24.05 0.07
CA ARG A 256 -4.29 -24.29 -0.26
C ARG A 256 -4.73 -25.71 0.12
N GLY A 257 -3.94 -26.73 -0.17
CA GLY A 257 -4.24 -28.11 0.20
C GLY A 257 -4.40 -28.28 1.71
N LYS A 258 -3.55 -27.66 2.52
CA LYS A 258 -3.70 -27.68 3.98
C LYS A 258 -4.99 -27.00 4.46
N GLN A 259 -5.40 -25.92 3.83
CA GLN A 259 -6.64 -25.23 4.17
C GLN A 259 -7.88 -26.07 3.84
N GLU A 260 -7.89 -26.73 2.69
CA GLU A 260 -8.97 -27.65 2.26
C GLU A 260 -9.09 -28.83 3.23
N GLU A 261 -7.99 -29.47 3.59
CA GLU A 261 -7.97 -30.56 4.60
C GLU A 261 -8.45 -30.11 5.99
N ALA A 262 -8.11 -28.88 6.38
CA ALA A 262 -8.54 -28.33 7.67
C ALA A 262 -10.05 -28.01 7.69
N GLN A 263 -10.62 -27.63 6.57
CA GLN A 263 -12.06 -27.39 6.41
C GLN A 263 -12.85 -28.71 6.44
N GLU A 264 -12.39 -29.75 5.74
CA GLU A 264 -13.01 -31.08 5.75
C GLU A 264 -13.06 -31.71 7.14
N LYS A 265 -12.03 -31.49 7.97
CA LYS A 265 -11.99 -31.99 9.35
C LYS A 265 -12.92 -31.24 10.32
N ARG A 266 -13.47 -30.10 9.93
CA ARG A 266 -14.38 -29.28 10.74
C ARG A 266 -15.85 -29.43 10.35
N SER A 267 -16.12 -29.99 9.16
CA SER A 267 -17.46 -30.37 8.66
C SER A 267 -17.86 -31.76 9.11
#